data_1aa1826ec22b4ca3d069634c07e4ea40
#
_entry.id   1aa1826ec22b4ca3d069634c07e4ea40
#
_cell.length_a   1.000
_cell.length_b   1.000
_cell.length_c   1.000
_cell.angle_alpha   90.00
_cell.angle_beta   90.00
_cell.angle_gamma   90.00
#
_symmetry.space_group_name_H-M   'P 1'
#
loop_
_entity.id
_entity.type
_entity.pdbx_description
1 polymer ?
#
loop_
_entity_poly.entity_id
_entity_poly.type
_entity_poly.pdbx_seq_one_letter_code
_entity_poly.pdbx_strand_id
1 'polypeptide(L)'
;MRSRYTAFVKKDAAYLVATWHPQCRSQSLHQELEQGFASTEWLGLTVFATDAGRNDSEGFVSFVARFRDGQKQGAIIERSRFIKENEQWYYIDGTRPAIGRNDACPCGSGKKFKKCCGQ
;
A
#
# COMPACT_ATOMS: atom_id res chain seq x y z
N MET A 1 0.03 -4.12 7.05
CA MET A 1 -0.53 -3.49 5.84
C MET A 1 -2.05 -3.44 5.84
N ARG A 2 -2.71 -4.51 6.23
CA ARG A 2 -4.18 -4.56 6.20
C ARG A 2 -4.83 -3.48 7.07
N SER A 3 -4.28 -3.24 8.27
CA SER A 3 -4.79 -2.19 9.15
C SER A 3 -4.63 -0.79 8.55
N ARG A 4 -3.53 -0.56 7.84
CA ARG A 4 -3.32 0.72 7.16
C ARG A 4 -4.29 0.90 6.00
N TYR A 5 -4.56 -0.17 5.23
CA TYR A 5 -5.58 -0.11 4.18
C TYR A 5 -6.96 0.24 4.77
N THR A 6 -7.32 -0.40 5.87
CA THR A 6 -8.57 -0.07 6.58
C THR A 6 -8.60 1.39 7.00
N ALA A 7 -7.48 1.94 7.46
CA ALA A 7 -7.39 3.35 7.83
C ALA A 7 -7.60 4.27 6.63
N PHE A 8 -7.09 3.92 5.44
CA PHE A 8 -7.37 4.66 4.22
C PHE A 8 -8.86 4.62 3.88
N VAL A 9 -9.49 3.45 3.97
CA VAL A 9 -10.93 3.30 3.70
C VAL A 9 -11.76 4.15 4.65
N LYS A 10 -11.38 4.17 5.94
CA LYS A 10 -12.10 4.91 6.97
C LYS A 10 -11.66 6.37 7.09
N LYS A 11 -10.69 6.78 6.28
CA LYS A 11 -10.15 8.14 6.29
C LYS A 11 -9.54 8.53 7.63
N ASP A 12 -8.82 7.59 8.25
CA ASP A 12 -8.18 7.77 9.55
C ASP A 12 -6.73 8.22 9.37
N ALA A 13 -6.54 9.50 9.14
CA ALA A 13 -5.21 10.07 8.95
C ALA A 13 -4.34 9.93 10.18
N ALA A 14 -4.90 10.03 11.37
CA ALA A 14 -4.14 9.92 12.62
C ALA A 14 -3.47 8.55 12.74
N TYR A 15 -4.19 7.46 12.41
CA TYR A 15 -3.63 6.12 12.44
C TYR A 15 -2.52 5.96 11.40
N LEU A 16 -2.72 6.49 10.19
CA LEU A 16 -1.72 6.41 9.13
C LEU A 16 -0.44 7.14 9.52
N VAL A 17 -0.55 8.32 10.13
CA VAL A 17 0.61 9.07 10.63
C VAL A 17 1.29 8.29 11.77
N ALA A 18 0.52 7.76 12.71
CA ALA A 18 1.06 7.03 13.85
C ALA A 18 1.83 5.77 13.44
N THR A 19 1.43 5.12 12.34
CA THR A 19 2.08 3.92 11.82
C THR A 19 3.10 4.21 10.72
N TRP A 20 3.34 5.47 10.40
CA TRP A 20 4.40 5.91 9.51
C TRP A 20 5.66 6.13 10.33
N HIS A 21 6.83 5.68 9.83
CA HIS A 21 8.06 5.83 10.59
C HIS A 21 8.35 7.30 10.92
N PRO A 22 8.67 7.65 12.18
CA PRO A 22 8.84 9.05 12.58
C PRO A 22 9.84 9.84 11.74
N GLN A 23 10.93 9.20 11.31
CA GLN A 23 11.96 9.86 10.49
C GLN A 23 11.50 10.15 9.07
N CYS A 24 10.42 9.52 8.62
CA CYS A 24 9.88 9.68 7.29
C CYS A 24 8.62 10.55 7.25
N ARG A 25 8.18 11.09 8.39
CA ARG A 25 7.00 11.95 8.46
C ARG A 25 7.37 13.37 8.07
N SER A 26 6.61 13.94 7.13
CA SER A 26 6.66 15.39 6.87
C SER A 26 5.74 16.11 7.85
N GLN A 27 5.96 17.41 8.04
CA GLN A 27 5.09 18.21 8.90
C GLN A 27 3.66 18.31 8.36
N SER A 28 3.50 18.19 7.05
CA SER A 28 2.22 18.29 6.37
C SER A 28 1.57 16.94 6.07
N LEU A 29 2.16 15.83 6.52
CA LEU A 29 1.69 14.49 6.16
C LEU A 29 0.21 14.28 6.51
N HIS A 30 -0.22 14.66 7.70
CA HIS A 30 -1.62 14.51 8.12
C HIS A 30 -2.56 15.24 7.16
N GLN A 31 -2.23 16.47 6.82
CA GLN A 31 -3.05 17.28 5.92
C GLN A 31 -3.05 16.71 4.50
N GLU A 32 -1.89 16.27 4.01
CA GLU A 32 -1.78 15.66 2.69
C GLU A 32 -2.63 14.40 2.58
N LEU A 33 -2.64 13.56 3.62
CA LEU A 33 -3.48 12.37 3.66
C LEU A 33 -4.96 12.71 3.63
N GLU A 34 -5.38 13.70 4.43
CA GLU A 34 -6.77 14.14 4.45
C GLU A 34 -7.23 14.67 3.09
N GLN A 35 -6.38 15.41 2.41
CA GLN A 35 -6.70 15.94 1.08
C GLN A 35 -6.89 14.82 0.05
N GLY A 36 -6.09 13.76 0.15
CA GLY A 36 -6.22 12.61 -0.74
C GLY A 36 -7.49 11.79 -0.53
N PHE A 37 -8.04 11.80 0.67
CA PHE A 37 -9.25 11.03 0.97
C PHE A 37 -10.47 11.46 0.19
N ALA A 38 -10.55 12.72 -0.18
CA ALA A 38 -11.75 13.28 -0.81
C ALA A 38 -11.96 12.75 -2.23
N SER A 39 -10.89 12.39 -2.94
CA SER A 39 -10.95 12.02 -4.35
C SER A 39 -10.83 10.53 -4.61
N THR A 40 -10.44 9.72 -3.62
CA THR A 40 -10.11 8.32 -3.83
C THR A 40 -11.13 7.40 -3.16
N GLU A 41 -11.69 6.48 -3.94
CA GLU A 41 -12.51 5.39 -3.42
C GLU A 41 -11.73 4.09 -3.52
N TRP A 42 -11.54 3.39 -2.40
CA TRP A 42 -10.80 2.13 -2.36
C TRP A 42 -11.73 0.96 -2.69
N LEU A 43 -11.32 0.14 -3.66
CA LEU A 43 -12.15 -0.93 -4.19
C LEU A 43 -11.74 -2.32 -3.70
N GLY A 44 -10.52 -2.48 -3.20
CA GLY A 44 -10.09 -3.76 -2.68
C GLY A 44 -8.58 -3.84 -2.50
N LEU A 45 -8.16 -4.74 -1.63
CA LEU A 45 -6.75 -5.01 -1.34
C LEU A 45 -6.47 -6.49 -1.52
N THR A 46 -5.40 -6.81 -2.25
CA THR A 46 -4.89 -8.17 -2.39
C THR A 46 -3.43 -8.17 -1.94
N VAL A 47 -3.13 -8.88 -0.85
CA VAL A 47 -1.74 -9.12 -0.42
C VAL A 47 -1.29 -10.41 -1.10
N PHE A 48 -0.27 -10.33 -1.96
CA PHE A 48 0.16 -11.48 -2.72
C PHE A 48 1.52 -12.05 -2.32
N ALA A 49 2.26 -11.34 -1.47
CA ALA A 49 3.52 -11.86 -0.95
C ALA A 49 3.88 -11.16 0.35
N THR A 50 4.51 -11.91 1.25
CA THR A 50 5.12 -11.37 2.46
C THR A 50 6.51 -11.97 2.58
N ASP A 51 7.48 -11.13 2.95
CA ASP A 51 8.86 -11.57 3.10
C ASP A 51 9.44 -11.05 4.41
N ALA A 52 10.26 -11.88 5.05
CA ALA A 52 11.09 -11.42 6.16
C ALA A 52 12.22 -10.56 5.59
N GLY A 53 12.67 -9.56 6.38
CA GLY A 53 13.80 -8.76 5.99
C GLY A 53 15.11 -9.35 6.49
N ARG A 54 16.10 -8.48 6.71
CA ARG A 54 17.44 -8.87 7.17
C ARG A 54 17.45 -9.43 8.58
N ASN A 55 16.41 -9.10 9.36
CA ASN A 55 16.29 -9.53 10.75
C ASN A 55 14.81 -9.52 11.14
N ASP A 56 14.53 -9.85 12.42
CA ASP A 56 13.16 -9.93 12.92
C ASP A 56 12.46 -8.57 13.01
N SER A 57 13.19 -7.48 12.81
CA SER A 57 12.67 -6.12 12.90
C SER A 57 12.42 -5.49 11.53
N GLU A 58 12.52 -6.26 10.46
CA GLU A 58 12.23 -5.78 9.11
C GLU A 58 11.32 -6.78 8.40
N GLY A 59 10.34 -6.27 7.67
CA GLY A 59 9.46 -7.11 6.88
C GLY A 59 8.97 -6.40 5.64
N PHE A 60 8.54 -7.18 4.66
CA PHE A 60 8.01 -6.66 3.40
C PHE A 60 6.64 -7.24 3.13
N VAL A 61 5.75 -6.40 2.60
CA VAL A 61 4.42 -6.82 2.16
C VAL A 61 4.21 -6.32 0.74
N SER A 62 3.94 -7.24 -0.17
CA SER A 62 3.63 -6.91 -1.55
C SER A 62 2.13 -7.02 -1.77
N PHE A 63 1.52 -6.00 -2.35
CA PHE A 63 0.08 -5.93 -2.47
C PHE A 63 -0.36 -5.18 -3.72
N VAL A 64 -1.62 -5.38 -4.06
CA VAL A 64 -2.35 -4.58 -5.04
C VAL A 64 -3.50 -3.90 -4.30
N ALA A 65 -3.56 -2.58 -4.34
CA ALA A 65 -4.69 -1.82 -3.83
C ALA A 65 -5.41 -1.17 -5.02
N ARG A 66 -6.63 -1.58 -5.26
CA ARG A 66 -7.42 -1.05 -6.37
C ARG A 66 -8.24 0.13 -5.91
N PHE A 67 -8.34 1.15 -6.74
CA PHE A 67 -9.03 2.37 -6.38
C PHE A 67 -9.74 2.98 -7.59
N ARG A 68 -10.65 3.90 -7.30
CA ARG A 68 -11.29 4.76 -8.28
C ARG A 68 -11.10 6.21 -7.87
N ASP A 69 -10.65 7.02 -8.82
CA ASP A 69 -10.50 8.46 -8.64
C ASP A 69 -11.37 9.13 -9.70
N GLY A 70 -12.53 9.61 -9.28
CA GLY A 70 -13.54 10.12 -10.21
C GLY A 70 -14.04 8.97 -11.08
N GLN A 71 -13.85 9.10 -12.41
CA GLN A 71 -14.28 8.07 -13.37
C GLN A 71 -13.14 7.11 -13.74
N LYS A 72 -11.94 7.34 -13.23
CA LYS A 72 -10.79 6.52 -13.55
C LYS A 72 -10.55 5.49 -12.47
N GLN A 73 -10.32 4.25 -12.89
CA GLN A 73 -9.90 3.18 -12.00
C GLN A 73 -8.40 2.93 -12.18
N GLY A 74 -7.75 2.60 -11.08
CA GLY A 74 -6.34 2.28 -11.10
C GLY A 74 -5.99 1.27 -10.04
N ALA A 75 -4.71 0.94 -9.96
CA ALA A 75 -4.19 0.03 -8.95
C ALA A 75 -2.81 0.50 -8.51
N ILE A 76 -2.60 0.48 -7.21
CA ILE A 76 -1.28 0.68 -6.61
C ILE A 76 -0.70 -0.70 -6.36
N ILE A 77 0.46 -0.96 -6.93
CA ILE A 77 1.19 -2.21 -6.72
C ILE A 77 2.50 -1.84 -6.07
N GLU A 78 2.70 -2.29 -4.84
CA GLU A 78 3.85 -1.89 -4.06
C GLU A 78 4.36 -3.05 -3.23
N ARG A 79 5.68 -3.07 -3.03
CA ARG A 79 6.34 -3.87 -2.01
C ARG A 79 6.74 -2.89 -0.92
N SER A 80 5.95 -2.85 0.14
CA SER A 80 6.16 -1.94 1.26
C SER A 80 7.13 -2.53 2.25
N ARG A 81 8.05 -1.70 2.74
CA ARG A 81 8.98 -2.08 3.80
C ARG A 81 8.47 -1.55 5.13
N PHE A 82 8.47 -2.43 6.12
CA PHE A 82 8.09 -2.12 7.48
C PHE A 82 9.24 -2.37 8.41
N ILE A 83 9.40 -1.52 9.41
CA ILE A 83 10.42 -1.66 10.44
C ILE A 83 9.73 -1.73 11.80
N LYS A 84 10.20 -2.65 12.64
CA LYS A 84 9.71 -2.81 14.00
C LYS A 84 10.65 -2.09 14.96
N GLU A 85 10.11 -1.13 15.70
CA GLU A 85 10.83 -0.41 16.75
C GLU A 85 9.94 -0.35 17.99
N ASN A 86 10.51 -0.61 19.16
CA ASN A 86 9.76 -0.61 20.42
C ASN A 86 8.51 -1.48 20.38
N GLU A 87 8.65 -2.63 19.68
CA GLU A 87 7.59 -3.64 19.52
C GLU A 87 6.41 -3.17 18.66
N GLN A 88 6.59 -2.10 17.88
CA GLN A 88 5.58 -1.62 16.94
C GLN A 88 6.13 -1.59 15.53
N TRP A 89 5.28 -1.95 14.56
CA TRP A 89 5.63 -1.92 13.16
C TRP A 89 5.28 -0.55 12.54
N TYR A 90 6.24 0.00 11.80
CA TYR A 90 6.06 1.27 11.10
C TYR A 90 6.33 1.08 9.61
N TYR A 91 5.49 1.70 8.78
CA TYR A 91 5.74 1.83 7.35
C TYR A 91 6.90 2.82 7.14
N ILE A 92 7.86 2.46 6.30
CA ILE A 92 9.00 3.33 6.04
C ILE A 92 9.11 3.74 4.58
N ASP A 93 9.04 2.81 3.66
CA ASP A 93 9.10 3.08 2.23
C ASP A 93 8.51 1.93 1.42
N GLY A 94 8.53 2.08 0.10
CA GLY A 94 8.07 1.02 -0.78
C GLY A 94 8.74 1.11 -2.13
N THR A 95 8.76 -0.02 -2.83
CA THR A 95 9.24 -0.12 -4.20
C THR A 95 8.17 -0.77 -5.05
N ARG A 96 8.26 -0.58 -6.37
CA ARG A 96 7.34 -1.24 -7.29
C ARG A 96 7.90 -2.62 -7.65
N PRO A 97 7.17 -3.72 -7.38
CA PRO A 97 7.61 -5.04 -7.80
C PRO A 97 7.69 -5.14 -9.32
N ALA A 98 8.65 -5.92 -9.81
CA ALA A 98 8.76 -6.21 -11.23
C ALA A 98 7.73 -7.29 -11.60
N ILE A 99 6.74 -6.92 -12.40
CA ILE A 99 5.70 -7.83 -12.87
C ILE A 99 5.70 -7.78 -14.39
N GLY A 100 5.90 -8.94 -15.03
CA GLY A 100 5.89 -9.03 -16.47
C GLY A 100 4.49 -8.82 -17.04
N ARG A 101 4.41 -8.24 -18.21
CA ARG A 101 3.12 -7.94 -18.86
C ARG A 101 2.30 -9.20 -19.12
N ASN A 102 2.98 -10.32 -19.41
CA ASN A 102 2.32 -11.59 -19.67
C ASN A 102 2.12 -12.46 -18.44
N ASP A 103 2.61 -12.02 -17.29
CA ASP A 103 2.42 -12.75 -16.05
C ASP A 103 0.96 -12.63 -15.58
N ALA A 104 0.53 -13.60 -14.76
CA ALA A 104 -0.76 -13.50 -14.11
C ALA A 104 -0.79 -12.24 -13.23
N CYS A 105 -1.91 -11.53 -13.27
CA CYS A 105 -2.03 -10.33 -12.44
C CYS A 105 -2.04 -10.71 -10.96
N PRO A 106 -1.22 -10.05 -10.13
CA PRO A 106 -1.16 -10.37 -8.70
C PRO A 106 -2.46 -10.09 -7.94
N CYS A 107 -3.42 -9.41 -8.56
CA CYS A 107 -4.72 -9.18 -7.92
C CYS A 107 -5.59 -10.43 -7.85
N GLY A 108 -5.19 -11.52 -8.49
CA GLY A 108 -5.94 -12.79 -8.45
C GLY A 108 -7.09 -12.88 -9.44
N SER A 109 -7.17 -11.96 -10.41
CA SER A 109 -8.27 -11.94 -11.38
C SER A 109 -8.24 -13.09 -12.39
N GLY A 110 -7.10 -13.78 -12.54
CA GLY A 110 -6.90 -14.79 -13.57
C GLY A 110 -6.51 -14.25 -14.93
N LYS A 111 -6.45 -12.93 -15.08
CA LYS A 111 -6.06 -12.26 -16.32
C LYS A 111 -4.56 -11.98 -16.32
N LYS A 112 -3.99 -11.80 -17.53
CA LYS A 112 -2.62 -11.33 -17.63
C LYS A 112 -2.52 -9.89 -17.10
N PHE A 113 -1.37 -9.56 -16.52
CA PHE A 113 -1.13 -8.25 -15.92
C PHE A 113 -1.45 -7.11 -16.90
N LYS A 114 -0.98 -7.22 -18.14
CA LYS A 114 -1.21 -6.18 -19.17
C LYS A 114 -2.68 -5.94 -19.49
N LYS A 115 -3.55 -6.89 -19.19
CA LYS A 115 -4.99 -6.80 -19.46
C LYS A 115 -5.80 -6.58 -18.17
N CYS A 116 -5.15 -6.33 -17.06
CA CYS A 116 -5.77 -6.11 -15.77
C CYS A 116 -5.17 -4.88 -15.11
N CYS A 117 -4.44 -5.05 -14.01
CA CYS A 117 -3.89 -3.91 -13.27
C CYS A 117 -2.76 -3.17 -14.01
N GLY A 118 -2.18 -3.79 -15.02
CA GLY A 118 -1.12 -3.18 -15.83
C GLY A 118 -1.60 -2.34 -17.02
N GLN A 119 -2.89 -2.16 -17.15
CA GLN A 119 -3.44 -1.30 -18.18
C GLN A 119 -3.13 0.16 -17.93
#